data_9b283fa1db65dc5ad8bf6d4767811f27
#
_entry.id   9b283fa1db65dc5ad8bf6d4767811f27
#
_cell.length_a   1.000
_cell.length_b   1.000
_cell.length_c   1.000
_cell.angle_alpha   90.00
_cell.angle_beta   90.00
_cell.angle_gamma   90.00
#
_symmetry.space_group_name_H-M   'P 1'
#
loop_
_entity.id
_entity.type
_entity.pdbx_description
1 polymer ?
#
loop_
_entity_poly.entity_id
_entity_poly.type
_entity_poly.pdbx_seq_one_letter_code
_entity_poly.pdbx_strand_id
1 'polypeptide(L)'
;MFTTFTDNRRVAKPAYAPVTVYGTRWCAATQGARRLLDRYGIPYVYRDLETDPYAERQVRWWTGGYASHPTVHVGGDVLVEPTTAELHWALARNGLA
;
A
#
# COMPACT_ATOMS: atom_id res chain seq x y z
N MET A 1 14.23 -4.36 25.22
CA MET A 1 13.68 -4.23 24.62
C MET A 1 13.46 -4.11 24.21
N PHE A 2 13.37 -4.50 24.59
CA PHE A 2 12.75 -4.39 23.95
C PHE A 2 12.34 -4.59 23.67
N THR A 3 12.43 -5.03 23.97
CA THR A 3 11.77 -5.17 23.39
C THR A 3 11.51 -5.27 22.88
N THR A 4 11.49 -5.65 23.24
CA THR A 4 10.89 -5.63 22.54
C THR A 4 10.61 -5.76 22.06
N PHE A 5 10.44 -6.21 22.11
CA PHE A 5 9.81 -6.17 21.37
C PHE A 5 9.46 -6.55 20.90
N THR A 6 9.45 -6.93 21.13
CA THR A 6 8.82 -7.09 20.50
C THR A 6 8.44 -7.20 19.96
N ASP A 7 8.26 -7.56 20.12
CA ASP A 7 7.59 -7.49 19.51
C ASP A 7 7.21 -7.44 18.91
N ASN A 8 7.04 -7.88 18.84
CA ASN A 8 6.43 -7.63 18.11
C ASN A 8 6.20 -7.95 17.46
N ARG A 9 5.94 -8.56 17.43
CA ARG A 9 5.48 -8.75 16.81
C ARG A 9 4.51 -8.77 16.52
N ARG A 10 4.24 -9.30 16.79
CA ARG A 10 3.17 -9.05 16.54
C ARG A 10 2.78 -8.24 15.93
N VAL A 11 2.79 -8.77 15.66
CA VAL A 11 2.91 -7.60 15.55
C VAL A 11 1.97 -6.64 15.00
N ALA A 12 1.66 -5.72 15.64
CA ALA A 12 0.87 -4.65 15.13
C ALA A 12 1.47 -4.13 13.85
N LYS A 13 0.64 -3.68 12.93
CA LYS A 13 1.14 -3.04 11.73
C LYS A 13 1.92 -1.81 12.12
N PRO A 14 3.05 -1.55 11.49
CA PRO A 14 3.81 -0.35 11.76
C PRO A 14 2.99 0.88 11.39
N ALA A 15 3.22 1.98 12.09
CA ALA A 15 2.58 3.24 11.79
C ALA A 15 3.00 3.74 10.41
N TYR A 16 4.16 3.31 9.97
CA TYR A 16 4.64 3.57 8.63
C TYR A 16 5.22 2.30 8.06
N ALA A 17 5.16 2.17 6.78
CA ALA A 17 5.72 1.05 6.06
C ALA A 17 6.24 1.60 4.74
N PRO A 18 7.13 0.86 4.05
CA PRO A 18 7.65 1.33 2.76
C PRO A 18 6.56 1.47 1.70
N VAL A 19 5.43 0.80 1.90
CA VAL A 19 4.34 0.79 0.92
C VAL A 19 3.03 1.11 1.61
N THR A 20 2.19 1.92 0.94
CA THR A 20 0.81 2.14 1.35
C THR A 20 -0.09 1.78 0.17
N VAL A 21 -1.08 0.94 0.44
CA VAL A 21 -2.08 0.56 -0.56
C VAL A 21 -3.38 1.28 -0.22
N TYR A 22 -3.83 2.11 -1.15
CA TYR A 22 -5.13 2.79 -1.05
C TYR A 22 -6.11 2.04 -1.92
N GLY A 23 -7.22 1.60 -1.37
CA GLY A 23 -8.16 0.83 -2.16
C GLY A 23 -9.46 0.57 -1.46
N THR A 24 -10.22 -0.39 -2.01
CA THR A 24 -11.48 -0.81 -1.41
C THR A 24 -11.49 -2.33 -1.28
N ARG A 25 -12.25 -2.82 -0.31
CA ARG A 25 -12.34 -4.27 -0.07
C ARG A 25 -12.95 -5.01 -1.25
N TRP A 26 -13.78 -4.32 -2.01
CA TRP A 26 -14.55 -4.94 -3.08
C TRP A 26 -13.78 -5.03 -4.40
N CYS A 27 -12.67 -4.33 -4.49
CA CYS A 27 -11.90 -4.26 -5.72
C CYS A 27 -10.94 -5.43 -5.81
N ALA A 28 -11.12 -6.27 -6.82
CA ALA A 28 -10.26 -7.44 -7.02
C ALA A 28 -8.80 -7.02 -7.24
N ALA A 29 -8.58 -5.93 -7.94
CA ALA A 29 -7.22 -5.43 -8.19
C ALA A 29 -6.56 -4.95 -6.90
N THR A 30 -7.33 -4.33 -5.98
CA THR A 30 -6.82 -3.94 -4.66
C THR A 30 -6.36 -5.18 -3.90
N GLN A 31 -7.19 -6.22 -3.88
CA GLN A 31 -6.84 -7.45 -3.17
C GLN A 31 -5.64 -8.14 -3.83
N GLY A 32 -5.56 -8.08 -5.16
CA GLY A 32 -4.43 -8.63 -5.89
C GLY A 32 -3.11 -7.94 -5.52
N ALA A 33 -3.11 -6.62 -5.41
CA ALA A 33 -1.94 -5.88 -5.00
C ALA A 33 -1.51 -6.27 -3.58
N ARG A 34 -2.48 -6.40 -2.67
CA ARG A 34 -2.19 -6.80 -1.30
C ARG A 34 -1.58 -8.20 -1.23
N ARG A 35 -2.15 -9.14 -2.00
CA ARG A 35 -1.62 -10.50 -2.04
C ARG A 35 -0.20 -10.55 -2.59
N LEU A 36 0.10 -9.72 -3.58
CA LEU A 36 1.44 -9.66 -4.15
C LEU A 36 2.45 -9.22 -3.08
N LEU A 37 2.11 -8.17 -2.33
CA LEU A 37 2.96 -7.67 -1.27
C LEU A 37 3.15 -8.71 -0.17
N ASP A 38 2.07 -9.41 0.21
CA ASP A 38 2.14 -10.48 1.19
C ASP A 38 3.06 -11.60 0.72
N ARG A 39 2.96 -11.97 -0.55
CA ARG A 39 3.78 -13.04 -1.12
C ARG A 39 5.26 -12.69 -1.09
N TYR A 40 5.59 -11.43 -1.29
CA TYR A 40 6.98 -10.97 -1.26
C TYR A 40 7.45 -10.63 0.16
N GLY A 41 6.57 -10.74 1.15
CA GLY A 41 6.92 -10.41 2.52
C GLY A 41 7.17 -8.92 2.73
N ILE A 42 6.57 -8.07 1.92
CA ILE A 42 6.77 -6.63 2.00
C ILE A 42 5.70 -6.03 2.90
N PRO A 43 6.09 -5.39 4.01
CA PRO A 43 5.11 -4.75 4.88
C PRO A 43 4.47 -3.55 4.19
N TYR A 44 3.18 -3.39 4.41
CA TYR A 44 2.44 -2.26 3.84
C TYR A 44 1.34 -1.83 4.81
N VAL A 45 0.90 -0.58 4.64
CA VAL A 45 -0.29 -0.06 5.30
C VAL A 45 -1.42 -0.08 4.29
N TYR A 46 -2.57 -0.58 4.69
CA TYR A 46 -3.76 -0.53 3.84
C TYR A 46 -4.68 0.60 4.32
N ARG A 47 -5.07 1.47 3.41
CA ARG A 47 -6.00 2.57 3.69
C ARG A 47 -7.24 2.38 2.84
N ASP A 48 -8.38 2.26 3.51
CA ASP A 48 -9.66 2.01 2.84
C ASP A 48 -10.29 3.34 2.43
N LEU A 49 -10.48 3.53 1.13
CA LEU A 49 -11.02 4.79 0.61
C LEU A 49 -12.47 5.03 1.00
N GLU A 50 -13.20 3.97 1.38
CA GLU A 50 -14.61 4.11 1.76
C GLU A 50 -14.79 4.55 3.19
N THR A 51 -13.79 4.31 4.04
CA THR A 51 -13.91 4.62 5.47
C THR A 51 -12.91 5.65 5.96
N ASP A 52 -11.95 6.03 5.12
CA ASP A 52 -10.88 6.96 5.49
C ASP A 52 -10.91 8.18 4.56
N PRO A 53 -11.57 9.26 4.98
CA PRO A 53 -11.69 10.44 4.12
C PRO A 53 -10.36 11.13 3.84
N TYR A 54 -9.38 10.99 4.73
CA TYR A 54 -8.05 11.56 4.50
C TYR A 54 -7.34 10.80 3.39
N ALA A 55 -7.48 9.47 3.38
CA ALA A 55 -6.92 8.63 2.33
C ALA A 55 -7.57 8.96 0.99
N GLU A 56 -8.89 9.11 0.97
CA GLU A 56 -9.59 9.47 -0.25
C GLU A 56 -9.10 10.80 -0.81
N ARG A 57 -8.96 11.80 0.05
CA ARG A 57 -8.47 13.11 -0.40
C ARG A 57 -7.06 13.01 -0.95
N GLN A 58 -6.21 12.22 -0.33
CA GLN A 58 -4.84 12.04 -0.80
C GLN A 58 -4.83 11.44 -2.21
N VAL A 59 -5.63 10.41 -2.44
CA VAL A 59 -5.71 9.78 -3.76
C VAL A 59 -6.24 10.76 -4.80
N ARG A 60 -7.30 11.50 -4.46
CA ARG A 60 -7.85 12.48 -5.40
C ARG A 60 -6.84 13.58 -5.73
N TRP A 61 -6.02 13.95 -4.75
CA TRP A 61 -4.95 14.93 -5.00
C TRP A 61 -3.95 14.39 -6.02
N TRP A 62 -3.53 13.15 -5.87
CA TRP A 62 -2.55 12.54 -6.78
C TRP A 62 -3.11 12.31 -8.17
N THR A 63 -4.41 12.03 -8.29
CA THR A 63 -5.01 11.63 -9.57
C THR A 63 -5.70 12.78 -10.31
N GLY A 64 -5.75 13.95 -9.70
CA GLY A 64 -6.48 15.08 -10.29
C GLY A 64 -7.97 15.02 -10.07
N GLY A 65 -8.44 14.28 -9.04
CA GLY A 65 -9.83 14.29 -8.65
C GLY A 65 -10.53 12.95 -8.61
N TYR A 66 -9.82 11.86 -8.88
CA TYR A 66 -10.43 10.54 -8.93
C TYR A 66 -10.04 9.71 -7.71
N ALA A 67 -11.00 8.96 -7.16
CA ALA A 67 -10.74 8.03 -6.07
C ALA A 67 -10.32 6.68 -6.66
N SER A 68 -9.23 6.70 -7.42
CA SER A 68 -8.73 5.51 -8.13
C SER A 68 -8.23 4.45 -7.15
N HIS A 69 -8.54 3.19 -7.45
CA HIS A 69 -8.12 2.08 -6.60
C HIS A 69 -7.79 0.84 -7.44
N PRO A 70 -6.71 0.15 -7.08
CA PRO A 70 -5.76 0.55 -6.04
C PRO A 70 -4.85 1.69 -6.50
N THR A 71 -4.49 2.55 -5.57
CA THR A 71 -3.39 3.48 -5.74
C THR A 71 -2.32 3.06 -4.75
N VAL A 72 -1.09 2.88 -5.21
CA VAL A 72 -0.03 2.31 -4.38
C VAL A 72 1.13 3.30 -4.30
N HIS A 73 1.46 3.67 -3.07
CA HIS A 73 2.57 4.59 -2.81
C HIS A 73 3.78 3.76 -2.38
N VAL A 74 4.83 3.78 -3.20
CA VAL A 74 6.05 3.01 -2.95
C VAL A 74 7.23 3.98 -2.96
N GLY A 75 7.75 4.32 -1.79
CA GLY A 75 8.86 5.25 -1.71
C GLY A 75 8.53 6.57 -2.40
N GLY A 76 9.28 6.91 -3.43
CA GLY A 76 9.03 8.14 -4.19
C GLY A 76 7.99 7.99 -5.30
N ASP A 77 7.43 6.81 -5.49
CA ASP A 77 6.54 6.53 -6.62
C ASP A 77 5.10 6.39 -6.17
N VAL A 78 4.18 7.00 -6.93
CA VAL A 78 2.74 6.82 -6.75
C VAL A 78 2.23 6.14 -8.01
N LEU A 79 1.64 4.97 -7.84
CA LEU A 79 1.15 4.16 -8.95
C LEU A 79 -0.38 4.14 -8.90
N VAL A 80 -1.01 4.59 -9.98
CA VAL A 80 -2.46 4.65 -10.07
C VAL A 80 -2.93 3.44 -10.87
N GLU A 81 -3.65 2.55 -10.22
CA GLU A 81 -4.18 1.33 -10.83
C GLU A 81 -3.09 0.53 -11.57
N PRO A 82 -1.99 0.20 -10.86
CA PRO A 82 -0.87 -0.46 -11.53
C PRO A 82 -1.20 -1.88 -11.92
N THR A 83 -0.59 -2.32 -13.02
CA THR A 83 -0.55 -3.74 -13.34
C THR A 83 0.40 -4.42 -12.36
N THR A 84 0.34 -5.75 -12.30
CA THR A 84 1.29 -6.53 -11.50
C THR A 84 2.72 -6.22 -11.89
N ALA A 85 3.00 -6.10 -13.19
CA ALA A 85 4.35 -5.81 -13.67
C ALA A 85 4.81 -4.42 -13.24
N GLU A 86 3.91 -3.43 -13.32
CA GLU A 86 4.23 -2.07 -12.90
C GLU A 86 4.51 -2.00 -11.40
N LEU A 87 3.71 -2.71 -10.61
CA LEU A 87 3.92 -2.75 -9.17
C LEU A 87 5.25 -3.42 -8.84
N HIS A 88 5.55 -4.54 -9.48
CA HIS A 88 6.83 -5.22 -9.27
C HIS A 88 8.01 -4.31 -9.64
N TRP A 89 7.90 -3.62 -10.77
CA TRP A 89 8.94 -2.69 -11.20
C TRP A 89 9.21 -1.60 -10.15
N ALA A 90 8.14 -1.01 -9.62
CA ALA A 90 8.29 0.03 -8.61
C ALA A 90 8.89 -0.51 -7.31
N LEU A 91 8.49 -1.72 -6.91
CA LEU A 91 9.06 -2.35 -5.72
C LEU A 91 10.55 -2.61 -5.92
N ALA A 92 10.94 -3.13 -7.08
CA ALA A 92 12.33 -3.43 -7.36
C ALA A 92 13.17 -2.15 -7.41
N ARG A 93 12.65 -1.11 -8.05
CA ARG A 93 13.36 0.14 -8.17
C ARG A 93 13.54 0.85 -6.81
N ASN A 94 12.68 0.55 -5.84
CA ASN A 94 12.77 1.09 -4.49
C ASN A 94 13.49 0.12 -3.53
N GLY A 95 14.09 -0.94 -4.05
CA GLY A 95 14.89 -1.86 -3.25
C GLY A 95 14.08 -2.84 -2.41
N LEU A 96 12.81 -3.05 -2.74
CA LEU A 96 11.90 -3.88 -1.94
C LEU A 96 11.64 -5.25 -2.55
N ALA A 97 11.99 -5.46 -3.79
CA ALA A 97 11.79 -6.75 -4.46
C ALA A 97 12.93 -7.06 -5.42
#